data_17972f07cb7f55b13b931eca2ab9fa43
#
_entry.id   17972f07cb7f55b13b931eca2ab9fa43
#
_cell.length_a   1.000
_cell.length_b   1.000
_cell.length_c   1.000
_cell.angle_alpha   90.00
_cell.angle_beta   90.00
_cell.angle_gamma   90.00
#
_symmetry.space_group_name_H-M   'P 1'
#
loop_
_entity.id
_entity.type
_entity.pdbx_description
1 polymer ?
#
loop_
_entity_poly.entity_id
_entity_poly.type
_entity_poly.pdbx_seq_one_letter_code
_entity_poly.pdbx_strand_id
1 'polypeptide(L)'
;MNKKILIALFDENLAGLISQKLSIEGYASIFAKTGEEALEKMRNESPAAALIDLVLNGKNGYDVLNEKSFDRMITKIPVIVVSNSGSPIDMGRLPSTSNIVKNYIIKTHIEPEEVMEKIREIAVSEGKPEEKAENKQEGKPQATAGGKKILWVEDDKLLGSILFKKFQSSGHTVLFAKDSDETFALLEKDTPDIIILDIMLPGMNGFDILQKIKSNEKLRNVPAIMLSNISKESDIEKAKKLGAQKFLVKVAVSLDEIIKEVNSLL
;
A
#
# COMPACT_ATOMS: atom_id res chain seq x y z
N MET A 1 23.24 14.69 -16.98
CA MET A 1 21.86 15.17 -17.23
C MET A 1 21.06 15.00 -15.94
N ASN A 2 20.33 16.01 -15.51
CA ASN A 2 19.47 15.90 -14.32
C ASN A 2 18.36 14.90 -14.60
N LYS A 3 18.12 13.98 -13.65
CA LYS A 3 16.99 13.05 -13.75
C LYS A 3 15.69 13.86 -13.75
N LYS A 4 14.76 13.51 -14.64
CA LYS A 4 13.46 14.17 -14.78
C LYS A 4 12.40 13.45 -13.96
N ILE A 5 11.54 14.18 -13.26
CA ILE A 5 10.38 13.65 -12.53
C ILE A 5 9.11 14.24 -13.11
N LEU A 6 8.20 13.38 -13.55
CA LEU A 6 6.88 13.81 -14.02
C LEU A 6 5.96 14.08 -12.83
N ILE A 7 5.29 15.22 -12.86
CA ILE A 7 4.31 15.65 -11.84
C ILE A 7 2.96 15.86 -12.53
N ALA A 8 2.03 14.96 -12.27
CA ALA A 8 0.64 15.04 -12.72
C ALA A 8 -0.26 15.03 -11.47
N LEU A 9 -0.43 16.19 -10.87
CA LEU A 9 -1.22 16.40 -9.65
C LEU A 9 -2.35 17.39 -9.95
N PHE A 10 -3.52 17.16 -9.34
CA PHE A 10 -4.66 18.07 -9.43
C PHE A 10 -4.39 19.38 -8.67
N ASP A 11 -3.69 19.32 -7.53
CA ASP A 11 -3.31 20.47 -6.73
C ASP A 11 -2.03 21.12 -7.30
N GLU A 12 -2.20 22.25 -8.01
CA GLU A 12 -1.09 23.01 -8.60
C GLU A 12 -0.13 23.60 -7.55
N ASN A 13 -0.63 23.94 -6.33
CA ASN A 13 0.22 24.47 -5.25
C ASN A 13 1.15 23.38 -4.73
N LEU A 14 0.60 22.18 -4.46
CA LEU A 14 1.39 21.02 -4.05
C LEU A 14 2.41 20.67 -5.13
N ALA A 15 2.00 20.65 -6.40
CA ALA A 15 2.90 20.40 -7.53
C ALA A 15 4.07 21.41 -7.58
N GLY A 16 3.78 22.68 -7.33
CA GLY A 16 4.79 23.74 -7.27
C GLY A 16 5.79 23.55 -6.11
N LEU A 17 5.29 23.22 -4.92
CA LEU A 17 6.13 22.97 -3.75
C LEU A 17 7.04 21.75 -3.95
N ILE A 18 6.50 20.66 -4.51
CA ILE A 18 7.28 19.46 -4.83
C ILE A 18 8.35 19.81 -5.88
N SER A 19 7.99 20.57 -6.92
CA SER A 19 8.96 20.98 -7.96
C SER A 19 10.12 21.80 -7.40
N GLN A 20 9.86 22.72 -6.47
CA GLN A 20 10.92 23.50 -5.81
C GLN A 20 11.88 22.58 -5.03
N LYS A 21 11.34 21.63 -4.26
CA LYS A 21 12.18 20.65 -3.53
C LYS A 21 12.98 19.76 -4.47
N LEU A 22 12.37 19.26 -5.54
CA LEU A 22 13.05 18.50 -6.59
C LEU A 22 14.23 19.27 -7.20
N SER A 23 14.04 20.56 -7.49
CA SER A 23 15.09 21.41 -8.01
C SER A 23 16.28 21.56 -7.06
N ILE A 24 16.03 21.69 -5.75
CA ILE A 24 17.06 21.75 -4.72
C ILE A 24 17.90 20.46 -4.70
N GLU A 25 17.27 19.31 -4.94
CA GLU A 25 17.95 18.00 -4.99
C GLU A 25 18.52 17.65 -6.37
N GLY A 26 18.45 18.57 -7.33
CA GLY A 26 19.06 18.38 -8.65
C GLY A 26 18.20 17.59 -9.63
N TYR A 27 16.89 17.43 -9.38
CA TYR A 27 15.94 16.87 -10.34
C TYR A 27 15.31 17.96 -11.20
N ALA A 28 14.93 17.60 -12.43
CA ALA A 28 14.13 18.46 -13.30
C ALA A 28 12.67 18.03 -13.26
N SER A 29 11.75 18.97 -13.11
CA SER A 29 10.31 18.69 -13.11
C SER A 29 9.70 18.77 -14.49
N ILE A 30 8.82 17.83 -14.83
CA ILE A 30 7.95 17.84 -16.00
C ILE A 30 6.52 17.90 -15.47
N PHE A 31 5.71 18.85 -15.91
CA PHE A 31 4.31 18.96 -15.46
C PHE A 31 3.37 18.40 -16.49
N ALA A 32 2.31 17.73 -16.05
CA ALA A 32 1.17 17.35 -16.86
C ALA A 32 -0.13 17.77 -16.15
N LYS A 33 -1.06 18.36 -16.90
CA LYS A 33 -2.35 18.83 -16.36
C LYS A 33 -3.48 17.83 -16.54
N THR A 34 -3.30 16.88 -17.45
CA THR A 34 -4.29 15.82 -17.74
C THR A 34 -3.61 14.46 -17.80
N GLY A 35 -4.41 13.40 -17.71
CA GLY A 35 -3.87 12.05 -17.83
C GLY A 35 -3.31 11.73 -19.21
N GLU A 36 -3.89 12.30 -20.28
CA GLU A 36 -3.38 12.17 -21.64
C GLU A 36 -1.99 12.80 -21.76
N GLU A 37 -1.85 14.02 -21.26
CA GLU A 37 -0.57 14.74 -21.25
C GLU A 37 0.50 13.98 -20.44
N ALA A 38 0.10 13.35 -19.32
CA ALA A 38 1.01 12.56 -18.51
C ALA A 38 1.55 11.35 -19.29
N LEU A 39 0.69 10.62 -20.00
CA LEU A 39 1.09 9.48 -20.84
C LEU A 39 2.00 9.92 -22.00
N GLU A 40 1.66 11.01 -22.67
CA GLU A 40 2.47 11.58 -23.75
C GLU A 40 3.87 11.96 -23.26
N LYS A 41 3.98 12.66 -22.14
CA LYS A 41 5.26 13.06 -21.55
C LYS A 41 6.08 11.88 -21.04
N MET A 42 5.43 10.84 -20.50
CA MET A 42 6.14 9.61 -20.19
C MET A 42 6.81 8.98 -21.41
N ARG A 43 6.12 8.96 -22.57
CA ARG A 43 6.65 8.40 -23.83
C ARG A 43 7.79 9.26 -24.40
N ASN A 44 7.60 10.57 -24.42
CA ASN A 44 8.50 11.49 -25.13
C ASN A 44 9.73 11.86 -24.29
N GLU A 45 9.58 11.94 -22.96
CA GLU A 45 10.63 12.45 -22.08
C GLU A 45 11.28 11.41 -21.18
N SER A 46 10.71 10.20 -21.10
CA SER A 46 11.24 9.07 -20.33
C SER A 46 11.67 9.48 -18.91
N PRO A 47 10.78 9.98 -18.05
CA PRO A 47 11.14 10.41 -16.71
C PRO A 47 11.63 9.25 -15.86
N ALA A 48 12.51 9.54 -14.89
CA ALA A 48 13.00 8.57 -13.93
C ALA A 48 11.89 8.08 -12.97
N ALA A 49 10.90 8.91 -12.69
CA ALA A 49 9.69 8.55 -11.95
C ALA A 49 8.52 9.48 -12.32
N ALA A 50 7.30 9.05 -12.01
CA ALA A 50 6.11 9.85 -12.19
C ALA A 50 5.28 9.90 -10.89
N LEU A 51 4.82 11.09 -10.53
CA LEU A 51 3.80 11.34 -9.51
C LEU A 51 2.46 11.46 -10.23
N ILE A 52 1.51 10.59 -9.92
CA ILE A 52 0.21 10.54 -10.60
C ILE A 52 -0.90 10.65 -9.56
N ASP A 53 -1.68 11.74 -9.65
CA ASP A 53 -2.93 11.84 -8.89
C ASP A 53 -4.00 10.96 -9.50
N LEU A 54 -4.80 10.31 -8.66
CA LEU A 54 -5.95 9.52 -9.12
C LEU A 54 -7.06 10.40 -9.67
N VAL A 55 -7.16 11.64 -9.18
CA VAL A 55 -8.10 12.65 -9.67
C VAL A 55 -7.36 13.59 -10.59
N LEU A 56 -7.45 13.38 -11.90
CA LEU A 56 -6.90 14.26 -12.92
C LEU A 56 -8.02 14.72 -13.87
N ASN A 57 -7.80 15.85 -14.52
CA ASN A 57 -8.66 16.30 -15.60
C ASN A 57 -8.48 15.40 -16.84
N GLY A 58 -9.54 15.26 -17.64
CA GLY A 58 -9.54 14.37 -18.79
C GLY A 58 -9.45 12.91 -18.37
N LYS A 59 -8.41 12.21 -18.80
CA LYS A 59 -8.14 10.84 -18.38
C LYS A 59 -7.66 10.82 -16.92
N ASN A 60 -8.39 10.13 -16.04
CA ASN A 60 -8.05 10.05 -14.62
C ASN A 60 -6.81 9.16 -14.35
N GLY A 61 -6.28 9.20 -13.14
CA GLY A 61 -5.06 8.46 -12.81
C GLY A 61 -5.20 6.94 -12.94
N TYR A 62 -6.38 6.36 -12.69
CA TYR A 62 -6.61 4.92 -12.90
C TYR A 62 -6.45 4.54 -14.37
N ASP A 63 -7.00 5.36 -15.27
CA ASP A 63 -6.93 5.12 -16.71
C ASP A 63 -5.48 5.28 -17.21
N VAL A 64 -4.74 6.26 -16.65
CA VAL A 64 -3.30 6.43 -16.92
C VAL A 64 -2.52 5.20 -16.52
N LEU A 65 -2.74 4.66 -15.30
CA LEU A 65 -2.04 3.49 -14.81
C LEU A 65 -2.38 2.24 -15.62
N ASN A 66 -3.66 2.07 -16.01
CA ASN A 66 -4.08 0.98 -16.85
C ASN A 66 -3.41 1.03 -18.24
N GLU A 67 -3.48 2.17 -18.92
CA GLU A 67 -2.86 2.32 -20.24
C GLU A 67 -1.34 2.12 -20.18
N LYS A 68 -0.68 2.70 -19.17
CA LYS A 68 0.73 2.51 -18.90
C LYS A 68 1.09 1.02 -18.76
N SER A 69 0.22 0.20 -18.16
CA SER A 69 0.48 -1.22 -17.90
C SER A 69 0.66 -2.06 -19.18
N PHE A 70 0.01 -1.65 -20.27
CA PHE A 70 0.08 -2.30 -21.57
C PHE A 70 1.08 -1.66 -22.53
N ASP A 71 1.61 -0.47 -22.19
CA ASP A 71 2.56 0.24 -23.03
C ASP A 71 4.00 -0.11 -22.70
N ARG A 72 4.65 -0.88 -23.59
CA ARG A 72 6.02 -1.37 -23.40
C ARG A 72 7.07 -0.26 -23.27
N MET A 73 6.79 0.94 -23.78
CA MET A 73 7.74 2.07 -23.74
C MET A 73 7.81 2.69 -22.35
N ILE A 74 6.69 2.74 -21.64
CA ILE A 74 6.56 3.46 -20.37
C ILE A 74 6.27 2.56 -19.17
N THR A 75 6.02 1.26 -19.38
CA THR A 75 5.67 0.32 -18.30
C THR A 75 6.72 0.26 -17.21
N LYS A 76 7.99 0.46 -17.53
CA LYS A 76 9.10 0.41 -16.56
C LYS A 76 9.26 1.70 -15.73
N ILE A 77 8.66 2.82 -16.14
CA ILE A 77 8.73 4.07 -15.37
C ILE A 77 8.04 3.85 -14.02
N PRO A 78 8.74 3.99 -12.90
CA PRO A 78 8.13 3.83 -11.58
C PRO A 78 7.12 4.95 -11.32
N VAL A 79 5.98 4.60 -10.73
CA VAL A 79 4.93 5.57 -10.39
C VAL A 79 4.72 5.62 -8.88
N ILE A 80 4.60 6.82 -8.37
CA ILE A 80 4.07 7.13 -7.05
C ILE A 80 2.64 7.63 -7.25
N VAL A 81 1.68 6.89 -6.73
CA VAL A 81 0.28 7.32 -6.76
C VAL A 81 0.03 8.26 -5.60
N VAL A 82 -0.56 9.40 -5.92
CA VAL A 82 -0.97 10.41 -4.94
C VAL A 82 -2.49 10.44 -4.93
N SER A 83 -3.10 10.37 -3.76
CA SER A 83 -4.54 10.52 -3.62
C SER A 83 -4.83 11.45 -2.46
N ASN A 84 -5.42 12.61 -2.78
CA ASN A 84 -5.80 13.64 -1.81
C ASN A 84 -7.29 13.58 -1.48
N SER A 85 -7.98 12.52 -1.80
CA SER A 85 -9.41 12.46 -1.57
C SER A 85 -9.75 11.60 -0.36
N GLY A 86 -10.69 12.07 0.46
CA GLY A 86 -11.36 11.24 1.46
C GLY A 86 -12.19 10.10 0.83
N SER A 87 -12.04 9.84 -0.47
CA SER A 87 -12.66 8.73 -1.16
C SER A 87 -11.71 7.53 -1.16
N PRO A 88 -12.19 6.32 -0.87
CA PRO A 88 -11.39 5.10 -0.96
C PRO A 88 -10.80 4.97 -2.36
N ILE A 89 -9.54 4.51 -2.45
CA ILE A 89 -8.98 4.10 -3.75
C ILE A 89 -9.78 2.91 -4.23
N ASP A 90 -10.34 3.03 -5.45
CA ASP A 90 -10.96 1.88 -6.11
C ASP A 90 -9.86 0.96 -6.67
N MET A 91 -9.52 -0.03 -5.87
CA MET A 91 -8.45 -0.97 -6.16
C MET A 91 -8.79 -1.89 -7.33
N GLY A 92 -10.08 -2.14 -7.58
CA GLY A 92 -10.53 -2.91 -8.75
C GLY A 92 -10.21 -2.22 -10.10
N ARG A 93 -9.97 -0.91 -10.06
CA ARG A 93 -9.57 -0.13 -11.24
C ARG A 93 -8.06 -0.03 -11.43
N LEU A 94 -7.25 -0.46 -10.49
CA LEU A 94 -5.80 -0.47 -10.64
C LEU A 94 -5.33 -1.70 -11.43
N PRO A 95 -4.30 -1.56 -12.29
CA PRO A 95 -3.77 -2.68 -13.06
C PRO A 95 -3.19 -3.76 -12.12
N SER A 96 -3.50 -5.02 -12.43
CA SER A 96 -3.10 -6.19 -11.62
C SER A 96 -1.57 -6.44 -11.58
N THR A 97 -0.77 -5.65 -12.29
CA THR A 97 0.68 -5.80 -12.36
C THR A 97 1.38 -5.00 -11.26
N SER A 98 1.83 -5.70 -10.24
CA SER A 98 2.50 -5.17 -9.03
C SER A 98 3.80 -4.36 -9.28
N ASN A 99 4.27 -4.28 -10.53
CA ASN A 99 5.53 -3.60 -10.88
C ASN A 99 5.34 -2.16 -11.38
N ILE A 100 4.11 -1.69 -11.57
CA ILE A 100 3.80 -0.40 -12.20
C ILE A 100 3.82 0.72 -11.17
N VAL A 101 3.23 0.47 -10.01
CA VAL A 101 3.17 1.43 -8.91
C VAL A 101 4.17 1.01 -7.85
N LYS A 102 5.12 1.87 -7.55
CA LYS A 102 6.17 1.60 -6.56
C LYS A 102 5.80 2.09 -5.16
N ASN A 103 5.03 3.17 -5.08
CA ASN A 103 4.61 3.77 -3.82
C ASN A 103 3.24 4.44 -3.92
N TYR A 104 2.56 4.56 -2.78
CA TYR A 104 1.30 5.28 -2.63
C TYR A 104 1.43 6.31 -1.52
N ILE A 105 0.83 7.48 -1.74
CA ILE A 105 0.63 8.50 -0.72
C ILE A 105 -0.86 8.81 -0.70
N ILE A 106 -1.54 8.39 0.36
CA ILE A 106 -2.99 8.54 0.51
C ILE A 106 -3.22 9.34 1.78
N LYS A 107 -3.45 10.63 1.64
CA LYS A 107 -3.74 11.52 2.77
C LYS A 107 -4.65 12.66 2.35
N THR A 108 -5.42 13.17 3.30
CA THR A 108 -6.17 14.43 3.15
C THR A 108 -5.25 15.65 3.08
N HIS A 109 -4.01 15.51 3.57
CA HIS A 109 -2.96 16.52 3.47
C HIS A 109 -1.63 15.82 3.17
N ILE A 110 -1.00 16.15 2.05
CA ILE A 110 0.24 15.56 1.58
C ILE A 110 1.37 16.56 1.83
N GLU A 111 2.33 16.15 2.65
CA GLU A 111 3.54 16.93 2.89
C GLU A 111 4.54 16.74 1.75
N PRO A 112 5.09 17.81 1.15
CA PRO A 112 6.06 17.70 0.07
C PRO A 112 7.29 16.84 0.44
N GLU A 113 7.67 16.83 1.71
CA GLU A 113 8.82 16.03 2.19
C GLU A 113 8.58 14.53 2.09
N GLU A 114 7.36 14.08 2.36
CA GLU A 114 6.97 12.67 2.21
C GLU A 114 7.10 12.19 0.75
N VAL A 115 6.69 13.06 -0.19
CA VAL A 115 6.85 12.78 -1.63
C VAL A 115 8.33 12.67 -1.99
N MET A 116 9.18 13.57 -1.47
CA MET A 116 10.62 13.56 -1.71
C MET A 116 11.28 12.28 -1.17
N GLU A 117 10.87 11.81 0.00
CA GLU A 117 11.36 10.55 0.56
C GLU A 117 11.08 9.37 -0.37
N LYS A 118 9.86 9.29 -0.90
CA LYS A 118 9.49 8.23 -1.86
C LYS A 118 10.24 8.32 -3.19
N ILE A 119 10.53 9.52 -3.66
CA ILE A 119 11.36 9.72 -4.86
C ILE A 119 12.80 9.25 -4.62
N ARG A 120 13.38 9.56 -3.45
CA ARG A 120 14.73 9.10 -3.07
C ARG A 120 14.81 7.57 -3.00
N GLU A 121 13.80 6.90 -2.43
CA GLU A 121 13.72 5.43 -2.38
C GLU A 121 13.77 4.81 -3.79
N ILE A 122 13.02 5.38 -4.75
CA ILE A 122 13.02 4.93 -6.14
C ILE A 122 14.38 5.21 -6.81
N ALA A 123 14.96 6.38 -6.59
CA ALA A 123 16.22 6.77 -7.20
C ALA A 123 17.40 5.91 -6.75
N VAL A 124 17.36 5.39 -5.51
CA VAL A 124 18.38 4.49 -4.95
C VAL A 124 18.25 3.07 -5.49
N SER A 125 17.01 2.62 -5.78
CA SER A 125 16.77 1.26 -6.28
C SER A 125 17.26 1.02 -7.71
N GLU A 126 17.44 2.06 -8.53
CA GLU A 126 17.98 1.94 -9.89
C GLU A 126 19.49 1.58 -9.95
N GLY A 127 20.20 1.62 -8.82
CA GLY A 127 21.64 1.30 -8.73
C GLY A 127 21.99 -0.16 -8.44
N LYS A 128 21.00 -1.03 -8.18
CA LYS A 128 21.21 -2.47 -7.99
C LYS A 128 20.65 -3.24 -9.17
N PRO A 129 21.43 -4.20 -9.79
CA PRO A 129 20.90 -5.07 -10.82
C PRO A 129 19.67 -5.81 -10.26
N GLU A 130 18.56 -5.75 -10.97
CA GLU A 130 17.42 -6.63 -10.70
C GLU A 130 17.93 -8.08 -10.83
N GLU A 131 18.08 -8.80 -9.73
CA GLU A 131 18.08 -10.24 -9.77
C GLU A 131 16.73 -10.65 -10.36
N LYS A 132 16.79 -11.29 -11.54
CA LYS A 132 15.64 -11.86 -12.23
C LYS A 132 14.89 -12.74 -11.25
N ALA A 133 13.74 -12.26 -10.79
CA ALA A 133 12.75 -13.12 -10.15
C ALA A 133 12.18 -14.02 -11.25
N GLU A 134 12.87 -15.12 -11.54
CA GLU A 134 12.31 -16.24 -12.25
C GLU A 134 11.11 -16.76 -11.45
N ASN A 135 10.02 -16.87 -12.19
CA ASN A 135 8.79 -17.51 -11.80
C ASN A 135 9.10 -18.88 -11.15
N LYS A 136 9.17 -18.93 -9.83
CA LYS A 136 9.19 -20.19 -9.08
C LYS A 136 7.88 -20.29 -8.32
N GLN A 137 7.16 -21.31 -8.75
CA GLN A 137 6.09 -22.03 -8.08
C GLN A 137 6.07 -21.88 -6.54
N GLU A 138 4.86 -21.89 -6.02
CA GLU A 138 4.49 -22.13 -4.63
C GLU A 138 5.59 -22.78 -3.80
N GLY A 139 6.43 -21.97 -3.18
CA GLY A 139 7.46 -22.39 -2.24
C GLY A 139 6.95 -22.17 -0.83
N LYS A 140 6.89 -23.25 -0.05
CA LYS A 140 6.68 -23.26 1.40
C LYS A 140 7.46 -22.11 2.06
N PRO A 141 6.89 -21.43 3.07
CA PRO A 141 7.57 -20.37 3.81
C PRO A 141 8.85 -20.92 4.45
N GLN A 142 10.02 -20.44 4.01
CA GLN A 142 11.25 -20.62 4.76
C GLN A 142 11.20 -19.70 5.97
N ALA A 143 10.94 -20.28 7.14
CA ALA A 143 11.06 -19.60 8.41
C ALA A 143 12.53 -19.22 8.64
N THR A 144 12.83 -17.92 8.60
CA THR A 144 14.05 -17.39 9.19
C THR A 144 13.92 -17.50 10.71
N ALA A 145 14.88 -18.11 11.36
CA ALA A 145 14.90 -18.30 12.81
C ALA A 145 14.82 -16.93 13.53
N GLY A 146 13.67 -16.63 14.13
CA GLY A 146 13.43 -15.40 14.91
C GLY A 146 12.27 -14.52 14.46
N GLY A 147 11.70 -14.72 13.27
CA GLY A 147 10.57 -13.92 12.76
C GLY A 147 9.22 -14.33 13.35
N LYS A 148 8.33 -13.35 13.56
CA LYS A 148 6.98 -13.55 14.07
C LYS A 148 6.00 -13.88 12.94
N LYS A 149 4.93 -14.61 13.25
CA LYS A 149 3.85 -14.95 12.33
C LYS A 149 2.74 -13.93 12.44
N ILE A 150 2.44 -13.26 11.34
CA ILE A 150 1.40 -12.25 11.25
C ILE A 150 0.28 -12.81 10.38
N LEU A 151 -0.94 -12.94 10.91
CA LEU A 151 -2.11 -13.19 10.09
C LEU A 151 -2.70 -11.87 9.65
N TRP A 152 -2.72 -11.62 8.34
CA TRP A 152 -3.32 -10.46 7.72
C TRP A 152 -4.61 -10.84 7.01
N VAL A 153 -5.73 -10.29 7.47
CA VAL A 153 -7.05 -10.54 6.88
C VAL A 153 -7.53 -9.28 6.18
N GLU A 154 -7.55 -9.33 4.86
CA GLU A 154 -7.84 -8.17 3.99
C GLU A 154 -8.24 -8.67 2.61
N ASP A 155 -9.32 -8.18 2.04
CA ASP A 155 -9.75 -8.54 0.68
C ASP A 155 -9.03 -7.73 -0.41
N ASP A 156 -8.42 -6.59 -0.04
CA ASP A 156 -7.58 -5.79 -0.92
C ASP A 156 -6.22 -6.47 -1.16
N LYS A 157 -6.11 -7.14 -2.30
CA LYS A 157 -4.89 -7.86 -2.71
C LYS A 157 -3.65 -6.97 -2.82
N LEU A 158 -3.83 -5.68 -3.08
CA LEU A 158 -2.69 -4.78 -3.27
C LEU A 158 -2.14 -4.32 -1.92
N LEU A 159 -3.00 -3.85 -1.02
CA LEU A 159 -2.59 -3.52 0.35
C LEU A 159 -1.93 -4.74 1.00
N GLY A 160 -2.54 -5.92 0.83
CA GLY A 160 -1.98 -7.19 1.27
C GLY A 160 -0.58 -7.45 0.69
N SER A 161 -0.36 -7.24 -0.61
CA SER A 161 0.93 -7.52 -1.26
C SER A 161 2.05 -6.56 -0.85
N ILE A 162 1.73 -5.29 -0.61
CA ILE A 162 2.71 -4.28 -0.18
C ILE A 162 3.15 -4.55 1.26
N LEU A 163 2.19 -4.77 2.14
CA LEU A 163 2.48 -5.08 3.54
C LEU A 163 3.16 -6.43 3.71
N PHE A 164 2.77 -7.44 2.91
CA PHE A 164 3.46 -8.71 2.85
C PHE A 164 4.96 -8.53 2.59
N LYS A 165 5.34 -7.80 1.54
CA LYS A 165 6.74 -7.55 1.22
C LYS A 165 7.46 -6.80 2.36
N LYS A 166 6.79 -5.85 2.97
CA LYS A 166 7.38 -5.01 4.01
C LYS A 166 7.58 -5.78 5.32
N PHE A 167 6.61 -6.59 5.76
CA PHE A 167 6.76 -7.49 6.89
C PHE A 167 7.79 -8.59 6.64
N GLN A 168 7.83 -9.13 5.42
CA GLN A 168 8.82 -10.14 5.04
C GLN A 168 10.24 -9.57 5.05
N SER A 169 10.44 -8.33 4.58
CA SER A 169 11.75 -7.65 4.66
C SER A 169 12.17 -7.35 6.10
N SER A 170 11.22 -7.25 7.02
CA SER A 170 11.47 -7.13 8.47
C SER A 170 11.67 -8.48 9.18
N GLY A 171 11.74 -9.59 8.42
CA GLY A 171 11.99 -10.92 8.95
C GLY A 171 10.76 -11.66 9.47
N HIS A 172 9.56 -11.14 9.30
CA HIS A 172 8.31 -11.77 9.71
C HIS A 172 7.75 -12.73 8.65
N THR A 173 6.99 -13.71 9.08
CA THR A 173 6.18 -14.57 8.20
C THR A 173 4.76 -14.04 8.17
N VAL A 174 4.24 -13.76 6.98
CA VAL A 174 2.85 -13.26 6.81
C VAL A 174 1.99 -14.38 6.23
N LEU A 175 0.89 -14.66 6.91
CA LEU A 175 -0.23 -15.48 6.45
C LEU A 175 -1.30 -14.52 5.96
N PHE A 176 -1.75 -14.67 4.73
CA PHE A 176 -2.75 -13.79 4.14
C PHE A 176 -4.07 -14.54 3.95
N ALA A 177 -5.17 -13.92 4.34
CA ALA A 177 -6.53 -14.39 4.12
C ALA A 177 -7.36 -13.25 3.53
N LYS A 178 -8.15 -13.53 2.52
CA LYS A 178 -9.01 -12.52 1.85
C LYS A 178 -10.44 -12.48 2.42
N ASP A 179 -10.83 -13.51 3.18
CA ASP A 179 -12.18 -13.67 3.72
C ASP A 179 -12.17 -14.52 5.00
N SER A 180 -13.34 -14.72 5.59
CA SER A 180 -13.50 -15.51 6.81
C SER A 180 -13.10 -16.97 6.64
N ASP A 181 -13.39 -17.58 5.50
CA ASP A 181 -13.18 -19.01 5.28
C ASP A 181 -11.67 -19.29 5.20
N GLU A 182 -10.92 -18.49 4.45
CA GLU A 182 -9.46 -18.56 4.42
C GLU A 182 -8.84 -18.25 5.80
N THR A 183 -9.42 -17.28 6.53
CA THR A 183 -8.97 -16.93 7.89
C THR A 183 -9.04 -18.14 8.82
N PHE A 184 -10.20 -18.77 8.92
CA PHE A 184 -10.37 -19.92 9.81
C PHE A 184 -9.60 -21.14 9.34
N ALA A 185 -9.49 -21.39 8.03
CA ALA A 185 -8.68 -22.48 7.50
C ALA A 185 -7.17 -22.32 7.81
N LEU A 186 -6.66 -21.09 7.89
CA LEU A 186 -5.30 -20.80 8.34
C LEU A 186 -5.13 -20.98 9.85
N LEU A 187 -6.10 -20.48 10.63
CA LEU A 187 -6.07 -20.57 12.11
C LEU A 187 -6.23 -22.00 12.64
N GLU A 188 -6.84 -22.90 11.87
CA GLU A 188 -6.89 -24.33 12.18
C GLU A 188 -5.51 -25.00 12.05
N LYS A 189 -4.69 -24.54 11.11
CA LYS A 189 -3.37 -25.12 10.81
C LYS A 189 -2.26 -24.54 11.66
N ASP A 190 -2.35 -23.26 12.01
CA ASP A 190 -1.28 -22.55 12.69
C ASP A 190 -1.84 -21.42 13.58
N THR A 191 -1.12 -21.11 14.65
CA THR A 191 -1.46 -19.99 15.55
C THR A 191 -0.51 -18.84 15.25
N PRO A 192 -1.02 -17.67 14.78
CA PRO A 192 -0.19 -16.50 14.55
C PRO A 192 0.21 -15.82 15.86
N ASP A 193 1.30 -15.03 15.83
CA ASP A 193 1.71 -14.17 16.95
C ASP A 193 0.84 -12.91 17.06
N ILE A 194 0.27 -12.45 15.93
CA ILE A 194 -0.64 -11.30 15.86
C ILE A 194 -1.60 -11.44 14.68
N ILE A 195 -2.79 -10.86 14.81
CA ILE A 195 -3.81 -10.81 13.77
C ILE A 195 -4.10 -9.36 13.42
N ILE A 196 -4.09 -9.05 12.12
CA ILE A 196 -4.52 -7.76 11.57
C ILE A 196 -5.76 -8.02 10.73
N LEU A 197 -6.85 -7.35 11.05
CA LEU A 197 -8.17 -7.71 10.57
C LEU A 197 -8.91 -6.48 10.03
N ASP A 198 -9.24 -6.48 8.76
CA ASP A 198 -10.16 -5.49 8.20
C ASP A 198 -11.58 -5.70 8.74
N ILE A 199 -12.29 -4.59 8.93
CA ILE A 199 -13.70 -4.60 9.30
C ILE A 199 -14.58 -4.95 8.11
N MET A 200 -14.25 -4.40 6.94
CA MET A 200 -15.06 -4.49 5.72
C MET A 200 -14.59 -5.65 4.85
N LEU A 201 -15.01 -6.86 5.17
CA LEU A 201 -14.69 -8.05 4.40
C LEU A 201 -15.92 -8.59 3.70
N PRO A 202 -15.78 -9.27 2.56
CA PRO A 202 -16.88 -9.94 1.90
C PRO A 202 -17.39 -11.12 2.76
N GLY A 203 -18.70 -11.23 2.86
CA GLY A 203 -19.37 -12.29 3.62
C GLY A 203 -19.45 -11.97 5.10
N MET A 204 -18.45 -12.35 5.89
CA MET A 204 -18.44 -12.13 7.35
C MET A 204 -17.69 -10.85 7.71
N ASN A 205 -18.33 -9.98 8.50
CA ASN A 205 -17.75 -8.75 9.01
C ASN A 205 -16.56 -9.05 9.94
N GLY A 206 -15.52 -8.21 9.91
CA GLY A 206 -14.33 -8.36 10.74
C GLY A 206 -14.59 -8.39 12.25
N PHE A 207 -15.62 -7.71 12.74
CA PHE A 207 -16.00 -7.82 14.14
C PHE A 207 -16.50 -9.23 14.52
N ASP A 208 -17.24 -9.88 13.62
CA ASP A 208 -17.76 -11.22 13.86
C ASP A 208 -16.61 -12.26 13.80
N ILE A 209 -15.65 -12.05 12.92
CA ILE A 209 -14.40 -12.85 12.88
C ILE A 209 -13.62 -12.65 14.18
N LEU A 210 -13.41 -11.41 14.63
CA LEU A 210 -12.73 -11.11 15.90
C LEU A 210 -13.42 -11.79 17.08
N GLN A 211 -14.75 -11.72 17.15
CA GLN A 211 -15.53 -12.34 18.22
C GLN A 211 -15.31 -13.86 18.27
N LYS A 212 -15.32 -14.53 17.11
CA LYS A 212 -15.04 -15.97 17.03
C LYS A 212 -13.61 -16.31 17.45
N ILE A 213 -12.62 -15.51 17.01
CA ILE A 213 -11.22 -15.67 17.42
C ILE A 213 -11.09 -15.55 18.94
N LYS A 214 -11.66 -14.50 19.53
CA LYS A 214 -11.57 -14.25 20.99
C LYS A 214 -12.39 -15.21 21.84
N SER A 215 -13.37 -15.89 21.25
CA SER A 215 -14.12 -16.98 21.91
C SER A 215 -13.40 -18.32 21.87
N ASN A 216 -12.36 -18.47 21.04
CA ASN A 216 -11.57 -19.69 20.95
C ASN A 216 -10.45 -19.70 22.02
N GLU A 217 -10.40 -20.74 22.85
CA GLU A 217 -9.43 -20.83 23.95
C GLU A 217 -7.96 -20.75 23.51
N LYS A 218 -7.63 -21.27 22.33
CA LYS A 218 -6.27 -21.26 21.79
C LYS A 218 -5.87 -19.89 21.21
N LEU A 219 -6.86 -19.12 20.72
CA LEU A 219 -6.64 -17.88 19.97
C LEU A 219 -6.96 -16.62 20.76
N ARG A 220 -7.72 -16.72 21.86
CA ARG A 220 -8.19 -15.53 22.62
C ARG A 220 -7.08 -14.59 23.09
N ASN A 221 -5.89 -15.14 23.36
CA ASN A 221 -4.73 -14.37 23.83
C ASN A 221 -3.89 -13.80 22.69
N VAL A 222 -4.12 -14.20 21.43
CA VAL A 222 -3.41 -13.63 20.28
C VAL A 222 -3.82 -12.15 20.12
N PRO A 223 -2.87 -11.20 20.11
CA PRO A 223 -3.18 -9.81 19.91
C PRO A 223 -3.84 -9.59 18.54
N ALA A 224 -4.82 -8.67 18.51
CA ALA A 224 -5.52 -8.33 17.28
C ALA A 224 -5.58 -6.81 17.09
N ILE A 225 -5.29 -6.38 15.86
CA ILE A 225 -5.45 -5.01 15.39
C ILE A 225 -6.63 -4.99 14.42
N MET A 226 -7.60 -4.11 14.66
CA MET A 226 -8.67 -3.86 13.70
C MET A 226 -8.27 -2.73 12.76
N LEU A 227 -8.54 -2.91 11.47
CA LEU A 227 -8.38 -1.89 10.44
C LEU A 227 -9.76 -1.42 9.96
N SER A 228 -9.88 -0.14 9.65
CA SER A 228 -11.11 0.45 9.11
C SER A 228 -10.80 1.58 8.15
N ASN A 229 -11.62 1.74 7.12
CA ASN A 229 -11.56 2.93 6.27
C ASN A 229 -12.21 4.16 6.94
N ILE A 230 -13.00 3.98 7.99
CA ILE A 230 -13.77 5.03 8.67
C ILE A 230 -13.51 4.99 10.16
N SER A 231 -13.39 6.17 10.77
CA SER A 231 -13.28 6.34 12.22
C SER A 231 -14.65 6.68 12.81
N LYS A 232 -15.39 5.63 13.24
CA LYS A 232 -16.60 5.84 14.08
C LYS A 232 -16.27 5.44 15.51
N GLU A 233 -16.59 6.29 16.47
CA GLU A 233 -16.35 6.02 17.89
C GLU A 233 -17.04 4.72 18.35
N SER A 234 -18.24 4.45 17.85
CA SER A 234 -18.97 3.19 18.07
C SER A 234 -18.18 1.94 17.63
N ASP A 235 -17.42 2.03 16.53
CA ASP A 235 -16.65 0.91 16.00
C ASP A 235 -15.37 0.69 16.82
N ILE A 236 -14.74 1.79 17.26
CA ILE A 236 -13.58 1.75 18.16
C ILE A 236 -13.96 1.09 19.49
N GLU A 237 -15.09 1.52 20.08
CA GLU A 237 -15.60 0.93 21.32
C GLU A 237 -15.97 -0.54 21.15
N LYS A 238 -16.63 -0.89 20.02
CA LYS A 238 -16.98 -2.28 19.72
C LYS A 238 -15.74 -3.16 19.58
N ALA A 239 -14.72 -2.71 18.84
CA ALA A 239 -13.44 -3.40 18.71
C ALA A 239 -12.79 -3.68 20.08
N LYS A 240 -12.73 -2.64 20.93
CA LYS A 240 -12.18 -2.75 22.29
C LYS A 240 -12.96 -3.74 23.16
N LYS A 241 -14.29 -3.69 23.14
CA LYS A 241 -15.16 -4.63 23.88
C LYS A 241 -14.98 -6.07 23.42
N LEU A 242 -14.70 -6.28 22.13
CA LEU A 242 -14.42 -7.60 21.55
C LEU A 242 -12.97 -8.08 21.80
N GLY A 243 -12.11 -7.26 22.40
CA GLY A 243 -10.76 -7.65 22.79
C GLY A 243 -9.69 -7.31 21.74
N ALA A 244 -9.95 -6.39 20.81
CA ALA A 244 -8.89 -5.82 19.98
C ALA A 244 -7.95 -4.96 20.83
N GLN A 245 -6.64 -5.11 20.62
CA GLN A 245 -5.63 -4.30 21.29
C GLN A 245 -5.50 -2.91 20.68
N LYS A 246 -5.72 -2.81 19.36
CA LYS A 246 -5.67 -1.53 18.64
C LYS A 246 -6.73 -1.46 17.56
N PHE A 247 -7.10 -0.23 17.24
CA PHE A 247 -7.95 0.13 16.12
C PHE A 247 -7.23 1.19 15.29
N LEU A 248 -7.00 0.92 14.02
CA LEU A 248 -6.30 1.80 13.11
C LEU A 248 -7.23 2.19 11.96
N VAL A 249 -7.18 3.46 11.58
CA VAL A 249 -7.95 3.99 10.46
C VAL A 249 -7.03 4.05 9.24
N LYS A 250 -7.30 3.22 8.22
CA LYS A 250 -6.42 3.03 7.04
C LYS A 250 -6.03 4.34 6.37
N VAL A 251 -6.96 5.30 6.29
CA VAL A 251 -6.72 6.61 5.67
C VAL A 251 -5.93 7.59 6.55
N ALA A 252 -5.76 7.29 7.84
CA ALA A 252 -5.08 8.15 8.80
C ALA A 252 -3.69 7.64 9.21
N VAL A 253 -3.33 6.40 8.83
CA VAL A 253 -2.06 5.79 9.20
C VAL A 253 -1.26 5.41 7.96
N SER A 254 0.04 5.67 7.98
CA SER A 254 0.97 5.18 6.96
C SER A 254 1.25 3.69 7.13
N LEU A 255 1.78 3.05 6.09
CA LEU A 255 2.19 1.65 6.16
C LEU A 255 3.28 1.42 7.24
N ASP A 256 4.17 2.40 7.44
CA ASP A 256 5.21 2.35 8.46
C ASP A 256 4.64 2.43 9.87
N GLU A 257 3.61 3.24 10.06
CA GLU A 257 2.87 3.28 11.33
C GLU A 257 2.16 1.96 11.62
N ILE A 258 1.54 1.31 10.62
CA ILE A 258 0.95 -0.02 10.79
C ILE A 258 2.02 -1.01 11.26
N ILE A 259 3.19 -1.03 10.62
CA ILE A 259 4.29 -1.91 11.00
C ILE A 259 4.79 -1.60 12.40
N LYS A 260 4.94 -0.33 12.75
CA LYS A 260 5.34 0.11 14.10
C LYS A 260 4.33 -0.36 15.15
N GLU A 261 3.04 -0.24 14.87
CA GLU A 261 1.99 -0.68 15.78
C GLU A 261 1.97 -2.20 15.94
N VAL A 262 2.16 -2.96 14.85
CA VAL A 262 2.30 -4.41 14.88
C VAL A 262 3.50 -4.82 15.73
N ASN A 263 4.68 -4.23 15.46
CA ASN A 263 5.90 -4.53 16.21
C ASN A 263 5.81 -4.17 17.71
N SER A 264 4.98 -3.19 18.06
CA SER A 264 4.75 -2.83 19.46
C SER A 264 3.95 -3.87 20.26
N LEU A 265 3.27 -4.79 19.59
CA LEU A 265 2.43 -5.84 20.18
C LEU A 265 3.06 -7.23 20.08
N LEU A 266 4.15 -7.40 19.33
CA LEU A 266 4.95 -8.62 19.16
C LEU A 266 6.08 -8.72 20.18
#